data_3de861d75fbf3d306cd073810f222eb4
#
_entry.id   3de861d75fbf3d306cd073810f222eb4
#
_cell.length_a   1.000
_cell.length_b   1.000
_cell.length_c   1.000
_cell.angle_alpha   90.00
_cell.angle_beta   90.00
_cell.angle_gamma   90.00
#
_symmetry.space_group_name_H-M   'P 1'
#
loop_
_entity.id
_entity.type
_entity.pdbx_description
1 polymer ?
#
loop_
_entity_poly.entity_id
_entity_poly.type
_entity_poly.pdbx_seq_one_letter_code
_entity_poly.pdbx_strand_id
1 'polypeptide(L)'
;MNTVVITGKVESDVKVLNTKNGTPLCRFTLLSDGRKFNCLIAGKKAFGFVYEVQMGSEITIESAINERNQLVVQKFNVLNPPNYFGQVFDYKGHRMPHKKVLF
;
A
#
# COMPACT_ATOMS: atom_id res chain seq x y z
N MET A 1 -8.69 21.61 5.09
CA MET A 1 -8.32 20.21 5.00
C MET A 1 -6.90 20.08 4.48
N ASN A 2 -6.11 19.28 5.12
CA ASN A 2 -4.71 19.11 4.71
C ASN A 2 -4.55 17.81 3.96
N THR A 3 -4.45 17.90 2.66
CA THR A 3 -4.26 16.73 1.81
C THR A 3 -2.78 16.61 1.45
N VAL A 4 -2.26 15.41 1.59
CA VAL A 4 -0.88 15.10 1.26
C VAL A 4 -0.88 13.98 0.24
N VAL A 5 -0.16 14.19 -0.86
CA VAL A 5 0.00 13.18 -1.90
C VAL A 5 1.44 12.75 -1.92
N ILE A 6 1.70 11.48 -1.70
CA ILE A 6 3.06 10.97 -1.61
C ILE A 6 3.17 9.69 -2.42
N THR A 7 4.28 9.56 -3.13
CA THR A 7 4.63 8.33 -3.82
C THR A 7 5.83 7.73 -3.11
N GLY A 8 5.78 6.46 -2.79
CA GLY A 8 6.87 5.83 -2.11
C GLY A 8 6.77 4.31 -2.12
N LYS A 9 7.66 3.70 -1.37
CA LYS A 9 7.75 2.24 -1.29
C LYS A 9 7.32 1.80 0.10
N VAL A 10 6.50 0.76 0.15
CA VAL A 10 6.06 0.20 1.43
C VAL A 10 7.21 -0.59 2.04
N GLU A 11 7.58 -0.23 3.27
CA GLU A 11 8.71 -0.85 3.94
C GLU A 11 8.36 -1.75 5.11
N SER A 12 7.08 -1.90 5.40
CA SER A 12 6.66 -2.72 6.53
C SER A 12 5.68 -3.77 6.05
N ASP A 13 5.41 -4.72 6.94
CA ASP A 13 4.34 -5.68 6.69
C ASP A 13 3.01 -4.95 6.60
N VAL A 14 2.14 -5.48 5.77
CA VAL A 14 0.82 -4.91 5.56
C VAL A 14 -0.20 -5.96 5.95
N LYS A 15 -0.93 -5.69 7.01
CA LYS A 15 -1.96 -6.63 7.48
C LYS A 15 -3.06 -5.87 8.21
N VAL A 16 -4.23 -6.48 8.21
CA VAL A 16 -5.39 -5.88 8.86
C VAL A 16 -5.45 -6.29 10.31
N LEU A 17 -5.65 -5.30 11.16
CA LEU A 17 -5.89 -5.50 12.58
C LEU A 17 -7.29 -5.03 12.88
N ASN A 18 -7.97 -5.72 13.78
CA ASN A 18 -9.28 -5.27 14.21
C ASN A 18 -9.13 -4.46 15.49
N THR A 19 -9.73 -3.28 15.50
CA THR A 19 -9.75 -2.46 16.68
C THR A 19 -10.82 -2.96 17.63
N LYS A 20 -10.87 -2.38 18.84
CA LYS A 20 -11.90 -2.73 19.81
C LYS A 20 -13.29 -2.51 19.28
N ASN A 21 -13.45 -1.56 18.38
CA ASN A 21 -14.75 -1.25 17.81
C ASN A 21 -15.12 -2.15 16.64
N GLY A 22 -14.24 -3.09 16.30
CA GLY A 22 -14.48 -3.93 15.14
C GLY A 22 -14.16 -3.29 13.82
N THR A 23 -13.60 -2.09 13.84
CA THR A 23 -13.21 -1.41 12.59
C THR A 23 -11.87 -1.96 12.10
N PRO A 24 -11.80 -2.42 10.86
CA PRO A 24 -10.52 -2.89 10.33
C PRO A 24 -9.54 -1.72 10.22
N LEU A 25 -8.29 -1.99 10.50
CA LEU A 25 -7.25 -0.98 10.46
C LEU A 25 -5.97 -1.59 9.92
N CYS A 26 -5.34 -0.92 8.99
CA CYS A 26 -4.04 -1.32 8.48
C CYS A 26 -3.05 -0.20 8.70
N ARG A 27 -1.93 -0.49 9.35
CA ARG A 27 -0.84 0.47 9.53
C ARG A 27 0.33 0.00 8.70
N PHE A 28 1.03 0.96 8.12
CA PHE A 28 2.21 0.62 7.35
C PHE A 28 3.15 1.80 7.31
N THR A 29 4.39 1.52 6.92
CA THR A 29 5.42 2.55 6.77
C THR A 29 5.71 2.74 5.30
N LEU A 30 5.73 3.99 4.87
CA LEU A 30 6.02 4.36 3.49
C LEU A 30 7.33 5.11 3.45
N LEU A 31 8.23 4.67 2.59
CA LEU A 31 9.51 5.34 2.38
C LEU A 31 9.43 6.18 1.12
N SER A 32 9.69 7.47 1.24
CA SER A 32 9.67 8.38 0.11
C SER A 32 10.80 9.37 0.27
N ASP A 33 11.68 9.44 -0.73
CA ASP A 33 12.82 10.35 -0.73
C ASP A 33 13.65 10.27 0.54
N GLY A 34 13.88 9.04 1.01
CA GLY A 34 14.69 8.82 2.20
C GLY A 34 13.98 9.11 3.51
N ARG A 35 12.71 9.45 3.47
CA ARG A 35 11.92 9.72 4.67
C ARG A 35 10.89 8.64 4.87
N LYS A 36 10.66 8.30 6.14
CA LYS A 36 9.67 7.30 6.50
C LYS A 36 8.43 7.98 7.04
N PHE A 37 7.29 7.55 6.54
CA PHE A 37 6.01 8.08 6.96
C PHE A 37 5.16 6.98 7.57
N ASN A 38 4.57 7.28 8.72
CA ASN A 38 3.63 6.35 9.34
C ASN A 38 2.26 6.59 8.72
N CYS A 39 1.72 5.54 8.14
CA CYS A 39 0.45 5.63 7.42
C CYS A 39 -0.55 4.67 8.00
N LEU A 40 -1.82 5.01 7.84
CA LEU A 40 -2.87 4.08 8.21
C LEU A 40 -4.05 4.22 7.27
N ILE A 41 -4.78 3.13 7.12
CA ILE A 41 -6.00 3.12 6.35
C ILE A 41 -7.03 2.32 7.14
N ALA A 42 -8.23 2.85 7.27
CA ALA A 42 -9.25 2.27 8.13
C ALA A 42 -10.51 1.95 7.35
N GLY A 43 -11.33 1.08 7.92
CA GLY A 43 -12.60 0.72 7.33
C GLY A 43 -12.45 -0.34 6.26
N LYS A 44 -13.45 -0.47 5.43
CA LYS A 44 -13.46 -1.49 4.40
C LYS A 44 -12.31 -1.36 3.41
N LYS A 45 -11.81 -0.15 3.24
CA LYS A 45 -10.68 0.09 2.34
C LYS A 45 -9.42 -0.67 2.78
N ALA A 46 -9.32 -0.96 4.08
CA ALA A 46 -8.15 -1.66 4.60
C ALA A 46 -8.02 -3.05 3.99
N PHE A 47 -9.12 -3.73 3.74
CA PHE A 47 -9.07 -5.05 3.14
C PHE A 47 -8.57 -4.99 1.70
N GLY A 48 -9.08 -4.04 0.92
CA GLY A 48 -8.63 -3.87 -0.44
C GLY A 48 -7.16 -3.49 -0.50
N PHE A 49 -6.74 -2.65 0.43
CA PHE A 49 -5.35 -2.24 0.50
C PHE A 49 -4.43 -3.43 0.76
N VAL A 50 -4.78 -4.24 1.76
CA VAL A 50 -3.95 -5.40 2.11
C VAL A 50 -3.94 -6.43 0.98
N TYR A 51 -5.02 -6.50 0.23
CA TYR A 51 -5.09 -7.41 -0.89
C TYR A 51 -4.14 -7.03 -2.03
N GLU A 52 -3.96 -5.74 -2.26
CA GLU A 52 -3.19 -5.25 -3.40
C GLU A 52 -1.78 -4.81 -3.06
N VAL A 53 -1.51 -4.51 -1.81
CA VAL A 53 -0.26 -3.89 -1.39
C VAL A 53 0.45 -4.77 -0.38
N GLN A 54 1.77 -4.90 -0.56
CA GLN A 54 2.57 -5.60 0.43
C GLN A 54 3.93 -4.95 0.50
N MET A 55 4.76 -5.43 1.42
CA MET A 55 6.08 -4.87 1.58
C MET A 55 6.81 -4.90 0.23
N GLY A 56 7.39 -3.78 -0.15
CA GLY A 56 8.07 -3.65 -1.42
C GLY A 56 7.24 -3.02 -2.53
N SER A 57 5.92 -2.89 -2.34
CA SER A 57 5.08 -2.24 -3.35
C SER A 57 5.40 -0.77 -3.46
N GLU A 58 5.35 -0.25 -4.68
CA GLU A 58 5.42 1.19 -4.91
C GLU A 58 4.01 1.71 -5.09
N ILE A 59 3.66 2.70 -4.30
CA ILE A 59 2.29 3.21 -4.31
C ILE A 59 2.29 4.73 -4.22
N THR A 60 1.20 5.31 -4.69
CA THR A 60 0.89 6.71 -4.46
C THR A 60 -0.32 6.76 -3.55
N ILE A 61 -0.25 7.57 -2.52
CA ILE A 61 -1.38 7.74 -1.62
C ILE A 61 -1.83 9.19 -1.60
N GLU A 62 -3.14 9.38 -1.45
CA GLU A 62 -3.73 10.65 -1.08
C GLU A 62 -4.19 10.50 0.34
N SER A 63 -3.74 11.38 1.21
CA SER A 63 -3.95 11.21 2.64
C SER A 63 -4.18 12.53 3.32
N ALA A 64 -4.66 12.46 4.56
CA ALA A 64 -4.76 13.60 5.45
C ALA A 64 -3.89 13.32 6.66
N ILE A 65 -3.33 14.37 7.25
CA ILE A 65 -2.51 14.22 8.45
C ILE A 65 -3.43 14.32 9.66
N ASN A 66 -3.32 13.35 10.56
CA ASN A 66 -4.11 13.40 11.79
C ASN A 66 -3.31 14.04 12.91
N GLU A 67 -3.89 14.10 14.11
CA GLU A 67 -3.26 14.74 15.25
C GLU A 67 -2.00 14.07 15.71
N ARG A 68 -1.80 12.82 15.33
CA ARG A 68 -0.60 12.05 15.70
C ARG A 68 0.46 12.07 14.63
N ASN A 69 0.32 12.97 13.67
CA ASN A 69 1.25 13.05 12.53
C ASN A 69 1.31 11.78 11.71
N GLN A 70 0.20 11.07 11.65
CA GLN A 70 0.08 9.91 10.77
C GLN A 70 -0.67 10.31 9.53
N LEU A 71 -0.34 9.67 8.42
CA LEU A 71 -1.04 9.89 7.17
C LEU A 71 -2.21 8.93 7.09
N VAL A 72 -3.42 9.47 7.11
CA VAL A 72 -4.64 8.68 7.00
C VAL A 72 -4.98 8.60 5.53
N VAL A 73 -4.84 7.41 4.96
CA VAL A 73 -4.98 7.21 3.53
C VAL A 73 -6.44 7.30 3.11
N GLN A 74 -6.71 8.16 2.13
CA GLN A 74 -8.04 8.32 1.55
C GLN A 74 -8.16 7.53 0.26
N LYS A 75 -7.11 7.55 -0.54
CA LYS A 75 -7.03 6.85 -1.81
C LYS A 75 -5.63 6.34 -2.01
N PHE A 76 -5.49 5.27 -2.76
CA PHE A 76 -4.17 4.77 -3.10
C PHE A 76 -4.18 4.20 -4.51
N ASN A 77 -3.00 4.16 -5.11
CA ASN A 77 -2.81 3.59 -6.43
C ASN A 77 -1.50 2.81 -6.43
N VAL A 78 -1.55 1.55 -6.85
CA VAL A 78 -0.37 0.71 -6.88
C VAL A 78 0.34 0.92 -8.21
N LEU A 79 1.60 1.32 -8.13
CA LEU A 79 2.40 1.59 -9.33
C LEU A 79 3.21 0.37 -9.72
N ASN A 80 3.96 -0.15 -8.76
CA ASN A 80 4.79 -1.32 -9.01
C ASN A 80 4.63 -2.29 -7.87
N PRO A 81 3.88 -3.37 -8.06
CA PRO A 81 3.80 -4.39 -7.02
C PRO A 81 5.14 -5.12 -6.93
N PRO A 82 5.41 -5.75 -5.79
CA PRO A 82 6.66 -6.50 -5.66
C PRO A 82 6.68 -7.60 -6.70
N ASN A 83 7.85 -7.86 -7.22
CA ASN A 83 8.01 -8.87 -8.25
C ASN A 83 8.40 -10.19 -7.63
N TYR A 84 7.41 -10.98 -7.22
CA TYR A 84 7.75 -12.26 -6.70
C TYR A 84 7.74 -13.31 -7.72
N PHE A 85 7.22 -13.05 -8.86
CA PHE A 85 7.16 -14.09 -9.82
C PHE A 85 8.39 -14.13 -10.61
N GLY A 86 9.25 -13.39 -10.22
CA GLY A 86 10.35 -13.34 -10.96
C GLY A 86 9.96 -13.18 -12.31
N GLN A 87 9.56 -13.26 -12.66
CA GLN A 87 9.10 -13.09 -13.61
C GLN A 87 8.39 -13.61 -14.34
N VAL A 88 8.07 -13.70 -14.40
CA VAL A 88 7.13 -14.18 -15.05
C VAL A 88 6.80 -13.49 -16.19
N PHE A 89 6.84 -13.10 -16.58
CA PHE A 89 6.50 -12.62 -17.51
C PHE A 89 6.65 -12.87 -18.44
N ASP A 90 6.92 -13.13 -18.94
CA ASP A 90 7.00 -13.46 -19.80
C ASP A 90 7.31 -14.28 -20.34
N TYR A 91 6.89 -14.79 -20.29
CA TYR A 91 7.26 -15.79 -20.86
C TYR A 91 7.54 -15.66 -22.18
N LYS A 92 7.43 -15.26 -22.79
CA LYS A 92 7.72 -15.04 -23.97
C LYS A 92 8.47 -14.01 -23.99
N GLY A 93 8.82 -13.83 -23.11
CA GLY A 93 9.43 -12.90 -23.00
C GLY A 93 8.78 -11.76 -22.72
N HIS A 94 8.06 -11.55 -22.55
CA HIS A 94 7.43 -10.50 -22.18
C HIS A 94 6.57 -10.59 -21.26
N ARG A 95 6.26 -10.47 -20.86
CA ARG A 95 5.60 -10.64 -19.95
C ARG A 95 4.45 -10.68 -19.90
N MET A 96 4.10 -11.07 -19.43
CA MET A 96 3.00 -11.34 -19.33
C MET A 96 2.31 -10.91 -18.35
N PRO A 97 1.66 -10.62 -18.21
CA PRO A 97 1.05 -10.15 -17.22
C PRO A 97 0.36 -10.75 -16.45
N HIS A 98 0.56 -11.06 -16.09
CA HIS A 98 -0.09 -11.62 -15.39
C HIS A 98 -0.69 -11.37 -14.80
N LYS A 99 -0.81 -11.07 -14.61
CA LYS A 99 -1.42 -10.93 -13.99
C LYS A 99 -1.92 -11.08 -13.30
N LYS A 100 -1.97 -11.09 -12.91
CA LYS A 100 -2.43 -11.41 -12.16
C LYS A 100 -2.75 -12.20 -11.78
N VAL A 101 -2.20 -12.38 -11.82
CA VAL A 101 -2.48 -13.20 -11.53
C VAL A 101 -2.48 -13.65 -11.04
N LEU A 102 -2.14 -13.64 -10.69
CA LEU A 102 -2.25 -14.13 -10.21
C LEU A 102 -2.63 -14.36 -9.87
N PHE A 103 -2.38 -14.35 -9.90
CA PHE A 103 -2.76 -14.67 -9.56
C PHE A 103 -3.22 -14.87 -9.33
#